data_ad3f5a6dc3000e0dd4ea0439c2d943e0
#
_entry.id   ad3f5a6dc3000e0dd4ea0439c2d943e0
#
_cell.length_a   1.000
_cell.length_b   1.000
_cell.length_c   1.000
_cell.angle_alpha   90.00
_cell.angle_beta   90.00
_cell.angle_gamma   90.00
#
_symmetry.space_group_name_H-M   'P 1'
#
loop_
_entity.id
_entity.type
_entity.pdbx_description
1 polymer ?
#
loop_
_entity_poly.entity_id
_entity_poly.type
_entity_poly.pdbx_seq_one_letter_code
_entity_poly.pdbx_strand_id
1 'polypeptide(L)'
;MEHKKIVIPSLSFFQDELKGEGVVKSRRTLGELAGIFENQDAYSQLPLDQLAYEVYSYLPEREGTPGGLYFGITQLYPGKVGDEYFMTKGHFHTILDTGEVYYCLSGHGYMLLESPEGDWSLQEMTPGEAVYVPKRYAHRSINIGDTPLVTFFVFRGDAGHDYGTIETKGYRNL
;
A
#
# COMPACT_ATOMS: atom_id res chain seq x y z
N MET A 1 -39.04 -16.03 -3.02
CA MET A 1 -37.73 -15.35 -3.07
C MET A 1 -36.81 -16.07 -2.07
N GLU A 2 -35.78 -16.73 -2.56
CA GLU A 2 -34.77 -17.29 -1.68
C GLU A 2 -33.98 -16.13 -1.07
N HIS A 3 -34.03 -15.98 0.25
CA HIS A 3 -33.16 -15.03 0.93
C HIS A 3 -31.74 -15.56 0.88
N LYS A 4 -30.89 -14.95 0.05
CA LYS A 4 -29.44 -15.22 0.10
C LYS A 4 -28.95 -14.92 1.51
N LYS A 5 -28.39 -15.92 2.18
CA LYS A 5 -27.75 -15.72 3.48
C LYS A 5 -26.57 -14.75 3.30
N ILE A 6 -26.61 -13.64 4.02
CA ILE A 6 -25.44 -12.74 4.09
C ILE A 6 -24.34 -13.47 4.85
N VAL A 7 -23.22 -13.71 4.20
CA VAL A 7 -22.04 -14.26 4.84
C VAL A 7 -21.25 -13.10 5.44
N ILE A 8 -21.17 -13.04 6.76
CA ILE A 8 -20.32 -12.08 7.47
C ILE A 8 -18.99 -12.80 7.71
N PRO A 9 -17.88 -12.33 7.12
CA PRO A 9 -16.58 -12.95 7.34
C PRO A 9 -16.15 -12.79 8.80
N SER A 10 -15.59 -13.83 9.38
CA SER A 10 -14.96 -13.77 10.70
C SER A 10 -13.52 -13.30 10.53
N LEU A 11 -13.34 -11.98 10.46
CA LEU A 11 -12.04 -11.35 10.33
C LEU A 11 -11.66 -10.68 11.65
N SER A 12 -10.39 -10.70 11.99
CA SER A 12 -9.86 -10.02 13.15
C SER A 12 -8.53 -9.35 12.85
N PHE A 13 -8.31 -8.19 13.47
CA PHE A 13 -7.00 -7.55 13.54
C PHE A 13 -6.30 -8.05 14.79
N PHE A 14 -5.16 -8.69 14.63
CA PHE A 14 -4.39 -9.24 15.73
C PHE A 14 -2.90 -9.08 15.49
N GLN A 15 -2.21 -8.40 16.42
CA GLN A 15 -0.77 -8.15 16.32
C GLN A 15 -0.36 -7.57 14.96
N ASP A 16 -1.07 -6.53 14.53
CA ASP A 16 -0.84 -5.83 13.27
C ASP A 16 -1.06 -6.68 12.00
N GLU A 17 -1.73 -7.82 12.11
CA GLU A 17 -2.12 -8.67 10.99
C GLU A 17 -3.64 -8.73 10.85
N LEU A 18 -4.11 -8.83 9.61
CA LEU A 18 -5.48 -9.23 9.32
C LEU A 18 -5.54 -10.75 9.26
N LYS A 19 -6.43 -11.37 10.05
CA LYS A 19 -6.61 -12.83 10.11
C LYS A 19 -8.06 -13.21 9.83
N GLY A 20 -8.24 -14.33 9.18
CA GLY A 20 -9.54 -14.93 8.89
C GLY A 20 -9.52 -15.78 7.64
N GLU A 21 -10.60 -16.51 7.41
CA GLU A 21 -10.76 -17.28 6.19
C GLU A 21 -10.83 -16.36 4.97
N GLY A 22 -10.10 -16.68 3.90
CA GLY A 22 -10.03 -15.90 2.66
C GLY A 22 -9.05 -14.72 2.70
N VAL A 23 -8.35 -14.48 3.83
CA VAL A 23 -7.27 -13.50 3.88
C VAL A 23 -6.05 -14.02 3.11
N VAL A 24 -5.53 -13.20 2.22
CA VAL A 24 -4.32 -13.47 1.44
C VAL A 24 -3.17 -12.64 1.98
N LYS A 25 -2.02 -13.28 2.23
CA LYS A 25 -0.79 -12.62 2.60
C LYS A 25 0.15 -12.57 1.39
N SER A 26 0.65 -11.39 1.08
CA SER A 26 1.72 -11.17 0.12
C SER A 26 2.91 -10.48 0.77
N ARG A 27 4.09 -10.62 0.16
CA ARG A 27 5.36 -10.07 0.65
C ARG A 27 6.04 -9.32 -0.48
N ARG A 28 6.87 -8.34 -0.10
CA ARG A 28 7.83 -7.71 -1.00
C ARG A 28 9.17 -7.59 -0.30
N THR A 29 10.18 -8.13 -0.96
CA THR A 29 11.58 -7.99 -0.57
C THR A 29 12.22 -6.80 -1.30
N LEU A 30 13.41 -6.38 -0.87
CA LEU A 30 14.14 -5.32 -1.58
C LEU A 30 14.41 -5.71 -3.03
N GLY A 31 14.71 -6.98 -3.32
CA GLY A 31 14.91 -7.44 -4.70
C GLY A 31 13.73 -7.23 -5.63
N GLU A 32 12.50 -7.23 -5.10
CA GLU A 32 11.27 -6.95 -5.86
C GLU A 32 10.97 -5.45 -5.98
N LEU A 33 11.80 -4.60 -5.36
CA LEU A 33 11.73 -3.15 -5.38
C LEU A 33 12.89 -2.52 -6.17
N ALA A 34 13.57 -3.31 -7.00
CA ALA A 34 14.63 -2.80 -7.86
C ALA A 34 14.12 -1.62 -8.72
N GLY A 35 14.91 -0.54 -8.76
CA GLY A 35 14.62 0.64 -9.58
C GLY A 35 13.71 1.69 -8.92
N ILE A 36 13.20 1.46 -7.70
CA ILE A 36 12.42 2.49 -7.00
C ILE A 36 13.26 3.43 -6.14
N PHE A 37 14.48 3.02 -5.79
CA PHE A 37 15.44 3.83 -5.04
C PHE A 37 16.41 4.52 -6.01
N GLU A 38 16.74 5.78 -5.74
CA GLU A 38 17.65 6.55 -6.56
C GLU A 38 19.11 6.11 -6.35
N ASN A 39 19.51 5.87 -5.09
CA ASN A 39 20.85 5.45 -4.73
C ASN A 39 21.11 3.97 -5.03
N GLN A 40 21.43 3.66 -6.31
CA GLN A 40 21.67 2.29 -6.76
C GLN A 40 22.95 1.66 -6.14
N ASP A 41 23.94 2.47 -5.79
CA ASP A 41 25.17 1.99 -5.13
C ASP A 41 24.84 1.49 -3.71
N ALA A 42 24.10 2.27 -2.94
CA ALA A 42 23.63 1.84 -1.62
C ALA A 42 22.67 0.64 -1.71
N TYR A 43 21.78 0.64 -2.70
CA TYR A 43 20.85 -0.47 -2.92
C TYR A 43 21.59 -1.78 -3.19
N SER A 44 22.65 -1.77 -3.98
CA SER A 44 23.44 -2.95 -4.34
C SER A 44 24.15 -3.61 -3.14
N GLN A 45 24.32 -2.88 -2.03
CA GLN A 45 24.98 -3.39 -0.83
C GLN A 45 24.00 -4.06 0.16
N LEU A 46 22.69 -3.96 -0.08
CA LEU A 46 21.69 -4.51 0.81
C LEU A 46 21.34 -5.96 0.44
N PRO A 47 20.95 -6.79 1.42
CA PRO A 47 20.46 -8.14 1.15
C PRO A 47 19.13 -8.06 0.41
N LEU A 48 19.10 -8.54 -0.85
CA LEU A 48 17.92 -8.46 -1.71
C LEU A 48 16.74 -9.30 -1.21
N ASP A 49 16.97 -10.25 -0.33
CA ASP A 49 15.96 -11.05 0.35
C ASP A 49 15.39 -10.39 1.61
N GLN A 50 15.94 -9.23 2.00
CA GLN A 50 15.41 -8.44 3.11
C GLN A 50 13.97 -8.04 2.83
N LEU A 51 13.10 -8.31 3.81
CA LEU A 51 11.70 -7.96 3.74
C LEU A 51 11.50 -6.45 3.86
N ALA A 52 10.84 -5.86 2.87
CA ALA A 52 10.50 -4.45 2.87
C ALA A 52 9.08 -4.23 3.42
N TYR A 53 8.10 -4.99 2.95
CA TYR A 53 6.73 -4.92 3.47
C TYR A 53 5.93 -6.20 3.24
N GLU A 54 4.86 -6.33 4.01
CA GLU A 54 3.84 -7.37 3.89
C GLU A 54 2.46 -6.73 3.72
N VAL A 55 1.61 -7.41 2.97
CA VAL A 55 0.20 -7.00 2.80
C VAL A 55 -0.68 -8.19 3.13
N TYR A 56 -1.61 -7.97 4.03
CA TYR A 56 -2.69 -8.89 4.36
C TYR A 56 -3.97 -8.32 3.79
N SER A 57 -4.59 -9.00 2.86
CA SER A 57 -5.72 -8.46 2.12
C SER A 57 -6.90 -9.41 2.08
N TYR A 58 -8.08 -8.82 1.98
CA TYR A 58 -9.34 -9.54 1.85
C TYR A 58 -10.19 -8.94 0.74
N LEU A 59 -10.54 -9.79 -0.20
CA LEU A 59 -11.45 -9.47 -1.29
C LEU A 59 -12.64 -10.43 -1.20
N PRO A 60 -13.79 -9.99 -0.64
CA PRO A 60 -14.94 -10.86 -0.40
C PRO A 60 -15.66 -11.29 -1.67
N GLU A 61 -15.45 -10.58 -2.75
CA GLU A 61 -16.08 -10.79 -4.03
C GLU A 61 -15.04 -11.06 -5.12
N ARG A 62 -15.48 -11.55 -6.27
CA ARG A 62 -14.57 -11.74 -7.41
C ARG A 62 -13.93 -10.39 -7.78
N GLU A 63 -12.63 -10.42 -8.03
CA GLU A 63 -11.90 -9.24 -8.53
C GLU A 63 -12.61 -8.63 -9.76
N GLY A 64 -12.69 -7.30 -9.79
CA GLY A 64 -13.38 -6.56 -10.84
C GLY A 64 -14.90 -6.48 -10.66
N THR A 65 -15.46 -6.97 -9.55
CA THR A 65 -16.90 -6.79 -9.26
C THR A 65 -17.20 -5.33 -8.92
N PRO A 66 -18.04 -4.65 -9.72
CA PRO A 66 -18.39 -3.26 -9.46
C PRO A 66 -19.05 -3.07 -8.08
N GLY A 67 -18.54 -2.12 -7.29
CA GLY A 67 -19.08 -1.80 -5.97
C GLY A 67 -18.62 -2.71 -4.84
N GLY A 68 -17.89 -3.78 -5.13
CA GLY A 68 -17.19 -4.56 -4.11
C GLY A 68 -16.09 -3.75 -3.43
N LEU A 69 -15.73 -4.11 -2.20
CA LEU A 69 -14.63 -3.50 -1.47
C LEU A 69 -13.47 -4.46 -1.32
N TYR A 70 -12.28 -3.94 -1.51
CA TYR A 70 -11.01 -4.60 -1.21
C TYR A 70 -10.37 -3.87 -0.05
N PHE A 71 -9.96 -4.58 0.99
CA PHE A 71 -9.34 -3.97 2.15
C PHE A 71 -8.27 -4.86 2.78
N GLY A 72 -7.46 -4.27 3.62
CA GLY A 72 -6.41 -5.03 4.29
C GLY A 72 -5.53 -4.19 5.18
N ILE A 73 -4.38 -4.77 5.51
CA ILE A 73 -3.32 -4.13 6.29
C ILE A 73 -2.02 -4.22 5.50
N THR A 74 -1.28 -3.12 5.47
CA THR A 74 0.12 -3.09 5.04
C THR A 74 1.01 -2.91 6.26
N GLN A 75 2.03 -3.74 6.39
CA GLN A 75 3.14 -3.57 7.34
C GLN A 75 4.39 -3.20 6.56
N LEU A 76 4.79 -1.94 6.60
CA LEU A 76 6.01 -1.46 5.98
C LEU A 76 7.12 -1.40 7.04
N TYR A 77 8.14 -2.24 6.89
CA TYR A 77 9.24 -2.35 7.83
C TYR A 77 10.15 -1.11 7.79
N PRO A 78 10.82 -0.78 8.91
CA PRO A 78 11.78 0.31 8.93
C PRO A 78 13.07 -0.07 8.19
N GLY A 79 13.71 0.92 7.59
CA GLY A 79 14.99 0.75 6.92
C GLY A 79 15.27 1.87 5.95
N LYS A 80 16.49 1.85 5.40
CA LYS A 80 16.95 2.83 4.41
C LYS A 80 17.80 2.18 3.32
N VAL A 81 17.78 2.83 2.17
CA VAL A 81 18.72 2.65 1.07
C VAL A 81 19.51 3.96 0.93
N GLY A 82 20.72 4.01 1.45
CA GLY A 82 21.41 5.30 1.64
C GLY A 82 20.61 6.21 2.56
N ASP A 83 20.19 7.36 2.06
CA ASP A 83 19.36 8.32 2.80
C ASP A 83 17.85 8.12 2.57
N GLU A 84 17.47 7.28 1.61
CA GLU A 84 16.08 7.03 1.25
C GLU A 84 15.45 6.00 2.20
N TYR A 85 14.31 6.34 2.77
CA TYR A 85 13.55 5.42 3.64
C TYR A 85 12.91 4.29 2.84
N PHE A 86 12.67 3.16 3.50
CA PHE A 86 11.86 2.09 2.89
C PHE A 86 10.45 2.60 2.57
N MET A 87 9.97 2.18 1.42
CA MET A 87 8.69 2.61 0.88
C MET A 87 8.00 1.47 0.14
N THR A 88 6.70 1.56 -0.03
CA THR A 88 5.96 0.65 -0.91
C THR A 88 6.25 1.00 -2.37
N LYS A 89 6.05 0.04 -3.29
CA LYS A 89 6.28 0.25 -4.72
C LYS A 89 5.50 1.43 -5.29
N GLY A 90 4.28 1.64 -4.77
CA GLY A 90 3.38 2.66 -5.27
C GLY A 90 2.72 2.28 -6.60
N HIS A 91 1.56 2.85 -6.86
CA HIS A 91 0.78 2.57 -8.08
C HIS A 91 -0.27 3.67 -8.32
N PHE A 92 -0.78 3.72 -9.54
CA PHE A 92 -2.08 4.30 -9.86
C PHE A 92 -3.15 3.22 -9.77
N HIS A 93 -4.41 3.61 -9.61
CA HIS A 93 -5.51 2.70 -9.90
C HIS A 93 -5.67 2.57 -11.43
N THR A 94 -5.95 1.35 -11.92
CA THR A 94 -6.27 1.14 -13.34
C THR A 94 -7.51 1.94 -13.74
N ILE A 95 -8.54 1.94 -12.87
CA ILE A 95 -9.67 2.86 -12.99
C ILE A 95 -9.32 4.14 -12.23
N LEU A 96 -8.79 5.12 -12.93
CA LEU A 96 -8.27 6.37 -12.35
C LEU A 96 -9.30 7.15 -11.50
N ASP A 97 -10.58 7.04 -11.80
CA ASP A 97 -11.65 7.73 -11.07
C ASP A 97 -12.09 7.00 -9.79
N THR A 98 -11.15 6.35 -9.11
CA THR A 98 -11.35 5.69 -7.82
C THR A 98 -10.44 6.28 -6.77
N GLY A 99 -11.00 6.50 -5.57
CA GLY A 99 -10.23 6.90 -4.39
C GLY A 99 -9.98 5.71 -3.47
N GLU A 100 -9.11 5.94 -2.49
CA GLU A 100 -8.73 4.98 -1.47
C GLU A 100 -8.61 5.68 -0.11
N VAL A 101 -8.81 4.94 0.97
CA VAL A 101 -8.57 5.43 2.33
C VAL A 101 -7.54 4.55 3.00
N TYR A 102 -6.56 5.20 3.63
CA TYR A 102 -5.65 4.59 4.59
C TYR A 102 -5.94 5.11 5.99
N TYR A 103 -5.73 4.26 6.96
CA TYR A 103 -5.80 4.62 8.38
C TYR A 103 -4.57 4.05 9.09
N CYS A 104 -3.82 4.92 9.76
CA CYS A 104 -2.61 4.51 10.47
C CYS A 104 -2.97 3.83 11.79
N LEU A 105 -2.54 2.59 11.95
CA LEU A 105 -2.72 1.79 13.16
C LEU A 105 -1.54 1.94 14.12
N SER A 106 -0.31 1.92 13.59
CA SER A 106 0.93 2.07 14.37
C SER A 106 2.08 2.53 13.49
N GLY A 107 3.16 3.00 14.12
CA GLY A 107 4.35 3.50 13.44
C GLY A 107 4.27 4.98 13.08
N HIS A 108 5.20 5.44 12.25
CA HIS A 108 5.26 6.82 11.80
C HIS A 108 5.78 6.88 10.37
N GLY A 109 5.07 7.58 9.51
CA GLY A 109 5.43 7.66 8.10
C GLY A 109 4.70 8.73 7.33
N TYR A 110 4.83 8.64 6.03
CA TYR A 110 4.13 9.51 5.08
C TYR A 110 3.44 8.70 3.99
N MET A 111 2.35 9.26 3.47
CA MET A 111 1.77 8.89 2.19
C MET A 111 2.17 9.95 1.17
N LEU A 112 2.97 9.57 0.19
CA LEU A 112 3.24 10.40 -0.98
C LEU A 112 2.13 10.20 -1.99
N LEU A 113 1.55 11.31 -2.44
CA LEU A 113 0.52 11.39 -3.47
C LEU A 113 1.05 12.18 -4.65
N GLU A 114 0.89 11.68 -5.88
CA GLU A 114 1.29 12.41 -7.08
C GLU A 114 0.28 12.20 -8.21
N SER A 115 -0.18 13.31 -8.82
CA SER A 115 -1.05 13.28 -9.99
C SER A 115 -0.26 13.04 -11.29
N PRO A 116 -0.93 12.61 -12.39
CA PRO A 116 -0.27 12.51 -13.69
C PRO A 116 0.30 13.84 -14.21
N GLU A 117 -0.27 14.95 -13.75
CA GLU A 117 0.14 16.33 -14.09
C GLU A 117 1.37 16.77 -13.28
N GLY A 118 1.70 16.06 -12.19
CA GLY A 118 2.85 16.33 -11.32
C GLY A 118 2.52 17.14 -10.08
N ASP A 119 1.23 17.37 -9.78
CA ASP A 119 0.83 17.89 -8.47
C ASP A 119 1.10 16.80 -7.42
N TRP A 120 1.68 17.18 -6.30
CA TRP A 120 2.03 16.23 -5.27
C TRP A 120 1.70 16.72 -3.86
N SER A 121 1.56 15.78 -2.94
CA SER A 121 1.32 16.03 -1.53
C SER A 121 1.96 14.94 -0.69
N LEU A 122 2.50 15.33 0.44
CA LEU A 122 3.02 14.43 1.46
C LEU A 122 2.12 14.51 2.69
N GLN A 123 1.38 13.43 2.97
CA GLN A 123 0.45 13.36 4.10
C GLN A 123 1.10 12.57 5.23
N GLU A 124 1.21 13.17 6.41
CA GLU A 124 1.75 12.49 7.58
C GLU A 124 0.80 11.37 8.06
N MET A 125 1.38 10.26 8.50
CA MET A 125 0.67 9.11 9.03
C MET A 125 1.21 8.78 10.43
N THR A 126 0.43 9.12 11.44
CA THR A 126 0.62 8.70 12.83
C THR A 126 -0.62 7.95 13.33
N PRO A 127 -0.51 7.13 14.40
CA PRO A 127 -1.63 6.32 14.86
C PRO A 127 -2.90 7.14 15.13
N GLY A 128 -3.99 6.73 14.50
CA GLY A 128 -5.29 7.42 14.58
C GLY A 128 -5.61 8.33 13.39
N GLU A 129 -4.63 8.64 12.54
CA GLU A 129 -4.86 9.50 11.38
C GLU A 129 -5.30 8.71 10.15
N ALA A 130 -6.17 9.34 9.36
CA ALA A 130 -6.63 8.82 8.09
C ALA A 130 -6.11 9.67 6.92
N VAL A 131 -5.63 9.01 5.88
CA VAL A 131 -5.25 9.65 4.62
C VAL A 131 -6.25 9.25 3.54
N TYR A 132 -6.80 10.24 2.87
CA TYR A 132 -7.62 10.04 1.68
C TYR A 132 -6.75 10.19 0.43
N VAL A 133 -6.67 9.15 -0.37
CA VAL A 133 -6.06 9.18 -1.70
C VAL A 133 -7.12 9.62 -2.70
N PRO A 134 -7.01 10.81 -3.27
CA PRO A 134 -7.97 11.27 -4.28
C PRO A 134 -7.88 10.41 -5.54
N LYS A 135 -8.97 10.39 -6.29
CA LYS A 135 -8.94 9.80 -7.64
C LYS A 135 -7.82 10.39 -8.50
N ARG A 136 -7.23 9.58 -9.38
CA ARG A 136 -6.16 9.94 -10.32
C ARG A 136 -4.77 10.13 -9.68
N TYR A 137 -4.62 9.96 -8.36
CA TYR A 137 -3.32 10.08 -7.72
C TYR A 137 -2.65 8.70 -7.58
N ALA A 138 -1.40 8.64 -8.02
CA ALA A 138 -0.49 7.59 -7.56
C ALA A 138 -0.19 7.80 -6.08
N HIS A 139 0.07 6.71 -5.38
CA HIS A 139 0.38 6.81 -3.96
C HIS A 139 1.36 5.72 -3.52
N ARG A 140 2.16 6.05 -2.51
CA ARG A 140 3.05 5.13 -1.80
C ARG A 140 3.22 5.52 -0.35
N SER A 141 3.34 4.53 0.52
CA SER A 141 3.71 4.72 1.92
C SER A 141 5.22 4.75 2.08
N ILE A 142 5.71 5.61 2.97
CA ILE A 142 7.12 5.77 3.33
C ILE A 142 7.21 5.64 4.85
N ASN A 143 8.05 4.74 5.36
CA ASN A 143 8.26 4.56 6.79
C ASN A 143 9.48 5.36 7.25
N ILE A 144 9.26 6.42 8.01
CA ILE A 144 10.34 7.26 8.56
C ILE A 144 10.69 6.94 10.02
N GLY A 145 9.94 6.00 10.63
CA GLY A 145 10.17 5.57 12.00
C GLY A 145 11.19 4.42 12.10
N ASP A 146 11.36 3.93 13.32
CA ASP A 146 12.21 2.80 13.69
C ASP A 146 11.42 1.51 13.98
N THR A 147 10.10 1.58 13.86
CA THR A 147 9.15 0.46 13.98
C THR A 147 8.34 0.30 12.70
N PRO A 148 7.67 -0.85 12.48
CA PRO A 148 6.81 -0.99 11.32
C PRO A 148 5.72 0.08 11.25
N LEU A 149 5.54 0.69 10.08
CA LEU A 149 4.39 1.51 9.76
C LEU A 149 3.26 0.56 9.35
N VAL A 150 2.22 0.49 10.17
CA VAL A 150 1.08 -0.39 9.95
C VAL A 150 -0.14 0.43 9.58
N THR A 151 -0.68 0.19 8.40
CA THR A 151 -1.84 0.92 7.88
C THR A 151 -2.94 -0.03 7.45
N PHE A 152 -4.17 0.28 7.84
CA PHE A 152 -5.36 -0.28 7.22
C PHE A 152 -5.65 0.48 5.93
N PHE A 153 -6.08 -0.23 4.88
CA PHE A 153 -6.50 0.38 3.63
C PHE A 153 -7.83 -0.18 3.15
N VAL A 154 -8.58 0.63 2.40
CA VAL A 154 -9.81 0.20 1.72
C VAL A 154 -10.04 0.99 0.44
N PHE A 155 -10.34 0.27 -0.64
CA PHE A 155 -10.70 0.83 -1.93
C PHE A 155 -11.69 -0.07 -2.68
N ARG A 156 -12.15 0.37 -3.84
CA ARG A 156 -13.06 -0.43 -4.67
C ARG A 156 -12.33 -1.65 -5.25
N GLY A 157 -12.93 -2.83 -5.13
CA GLY A 157 -12.37 -4.10 -5.61
C GLY A 157 -12.19 -4.19 -7.12
N ASP A 158 -12.81 -3.28 -7.88
CA ASP A 158 -12.66 -3.15 -9.33
C ASP A 158 -11.64 -2.09 -9.77
N ALA A 159 -11.01 -1.37 -8.82
CA ALA A 159 -10.08 -0.28 -9.13
C ALA A 159 -8.84 -0.74 -9.91
N GLY A 160 -8.34 -1.94 -9.62
CA GLY A 160 -7.11 -2.49 -10.18
C GLY A 160 -5.86 -1.70 -9.75
N HIS A 161 -4.68 -2.20 -10.12
CA HIS A 161 -3.39 -1.58 -9.80
C HIS A 161 -2.59 -1.42 -11.09
N ASP A 162 -2.20 -0.19 -11.42
CA ASP A 162 -1.27 0.13 -12.50
C ASP A 162 0.11 0.46 -11.93
N TYR A 163 0.96 -0.57 -11.86
CA TYR A 163 2.37 -0.42 -11.48
C TYR A 163 3.23 0.04 -12.65
N GLY A 164 2.84 -0.24 -13.89
CA GLY A 164 3.65 -0.02 -15.08
C GLY A 164 3.96 1.45 -15.34
N THR A 165 3.02 2.33 -15.02
CA THR A 165 3.25 3.79 -15.12
C THR A 165 4.34 4.24 -14.17
N ILE A 166 4.35 3.74 -12.92
CA ILE A 166 5.39 4.07 -11.94
C ILE A 166 6.74 3.45 -12.31
N GLU A 167 6.75 2.21 -12.80
CA GLU A 167 7.99 1.53 -13.25
C GLU A 167 8.69 2.29 -14.38
N THR A 168 7.92 2.92 -15.26
CA THR A 168 8.47 3.62 -16.44
C THR A 168 8.79 5.09 -16.20
N LYS A 169 8.02 5.77 -15.36
CA LYS A 169 8.13 7.23 -15.17
C LYS A 169 8.71 7.63 -13.81
N GLY A 170 8.67 6.71 -12.82
CA GLY A 170 8.97 7.02 -11.43
C GLY A 170 7.99 8.04 -10.83
N TYR A 171 8.24 8.40 -9.59
CA TYR A 171 7.69 9.59 -8.96
C TYR A 171 8.64 10.76 -9.26
N ARG A 172 8.10 11.93 -9.60
CA ARG A 172 8.89 13.10 -10.02
C ARG A 172 9.49 13.87 -8.84
N ASN A 173 8.97 13.66 -7.65
CA ASN A 173 9.22 14.48 -6.47
C ASN A 173 9.67 13.62 -5.26
N LEU A 174 10.56 12.69 -5.48
CA LEU A 174 11.29 12.01 -4.40
C LEU A 174 12.65 12.61 -4.21
#